data_e86f0da93ead83d419489e2a86f1e98b
#
_entry.id   e86f0da93ead83d419489e2a86f1e98b
#
_cell.length_a   1.000
_cell.length_b   1.000
_cell.length_c   1.000
_cell.angle_alpha   90.00
_cell.angle_beta   90.00
_cell.angle_gamma   90.00
#
_symmetry.space_group_name_H-M   'P 1'
#
loop_
_entity.id
_entity.type
_entity.pdbx_description
1 polymer ?
#
loop_
_entity_poly.entity_id
_entity_poly.type
_entity_poly.pdbx_seq_one_letter_code
_entity_poly.pdbx_strand_id
1 'polypeptide(L)'
;LEDKSITGLYPDEMAHLTEVFFDRLKELGYKGEEGIYASINWTRGRLTDPAFDRWRDNFWIARFNSALGYTGPYSIWQATYTEPGEKYGVQSDTVDVDFVMEELTFTGIKATSKDILPSLTNDTYKNELWLPKAKATATLLTDEPSESEGGQKIFWSSDNEDVATVNKHGEVKAKADGTCTVTATLADGRMSADVTVRVGAFTIPVYVTGNLHGLTEGEEVSLADIAALKAGSEDSILVDAGGSLQGTARASLTGGMDMTSAFAAAGYDLQAFDASDMAYGTDRLLSDVMTATGPSIASNLYTTENEALLARSTSWSRNRISNGMNTIVEEAGKKIGFFSLASIGNSAQTKELTAADLALAASEQVAALQAQGADAILCIAGPDTDISGIYADLADLGVTAVLDAGATANSTAKANGIAVVAAGSGWDSVGCLNLTFAADGSMTAEPASMSAADLKSARGSYTTAQQTAYDSAFTSLQSLADGDEDVRSQPLSTFEANESADKTISFANYAAALYLAYADGDRANCPQD
;
A
#
# COMPACT_ATOMS: atom_id res chain seq x y z
N LEU A 1 -23.55 5.25 -28.26
CA LEU A 1 -23.43 3.99 -29.02
C LEU A 1 -24.67 3.58 -29.85
N GLU A 2 -25.82 4.22 -29.71
CA GLU A 2 -27.08 3.83 -30.38
C GLU A 2 -27.27 4.49 -31.77
N ASP A 3 -26.20 4.81 -32.48
CA ASP A 3 -26.30 5.34 -33.83
C ASP A 3 -26.72 4.27 -34.84
N LYS A 4 -27.57 4.66 -35.79
CA LYS A 4 -28.10 3.73 -36.80
C LYS A 4 -27.01 3.09 -37.67
N SER A 5 -25.85 3.74 -37.81
CA SER A 5 -24.74 3.23 -38.61
C SER A 5 -24.05 2.00 -38.02
N ILE A 6 -24.21 1.79 -36.70
CA ILE A 6 -23.56 0.69 -35.96
C ILE A 6 -24.54 -0.37 -35.47
N THR A 7 -25.83 -0.27 -35.81
CA THR A 7 -26.86 -1.24 -35.36
C THR A 7 -26.65 -2.66 -35.95
N GLY A 8 -25.86 -2.80 -36.99
CA GLY A 8 -25.51 -4.08 -37.60
C GLY A 8 -24.34 -4.82 -36.98
N LEU A 9 -23.58 -4.18 -36.06
CA LEU A 9 -22.41 -4.77 -35.44
C LEU A 9 -22.79 -5.87 -34.43
N TYR A 10 -21.99 -6.91 -34.36
CA TYR A 10 -22.08 -7.93 -33.31
C TYR A 10 -21.53 -7.41 -31.97
N PRO A 11 -21.85 -8.06 -30.81
CA PRO A 11 -21.37 -7.62 -29.51
C PRO A 11 -19.86 -7.46 -29.38
N ASP A 12 -19.08 -8.36 -29.95
CA ASP A 12 -17.61 -8.32 -29.99
C ASP A 12 -17.07 -7.14 -30.83
N GLU A 13 -17.70 -6.86 -31.97
CA GLU A 13 -17.35 -5.72 -32.81
C GLU A 13 -17.67 -4.40 -32.10
N MET A 14 -18.78 -4.36 -31.36
CA MET A 14 -19.17 -3.20 -30.52
C MET A 14 -18.16 -3.00 -29.38
N ALA A 15 -17.74 -4.07 -28.73
CA ALA A 15 -16.74 -4.01 -27.67
C ALA A 15 -15.42 -3.46 -28.21
N HIS A 16 -14.95 -3.99 -29.33
CA HIS A 16 -13.72 -3.50 -29.98
C HIS A 16 -13.81 -2.02 -30.39
N LEU A 17 -14.94 -1.59 -30.97
CA LEU A 17 -15.16 -0.18 -31.31
C LEU A 17 -15.09 0.72 -30.08
N THR A 18 -15.66 0.26 -28.97
CA THR A 18 -15.67 0.98 -27.69
C THR A 18 -14.25 1.10 -27.12
N GLU A 19 -13.47 0.03 -27.16
CA GLU A 19 -12.05 0.04 -26.75
C GLU A 19 -11.24 1.04 -27.58
N VAL A 20 -11.31 0.97 -28.88
CA VAL A 20 -10.60 1.89 -29.78
C VAL A 20 -10.99 3.35 -29.50
N PHE A 21 -12.26 3.61 -29.21
CA PHE A 21 -12.73 4.96 -28.87
C PHE A 21 -12.10 5.47 -27.55
N PHE A 22 -12.14 4.69 -26.49
CA PHE A 22 -11.56 5.09 -25.20
C PHE A 22 -10.04 5.18 -25.25
N ASP A 23 -9.38 4.27 -25.94
CA ASP A 23 -7.92 4.34 -26.13
C ASP A 23 -7.54 5.64 -26.86
N ARG A 24 -8.32 6.01 -27.89
CA ARG A 24 -8.09 7.27 -28.60
C ARG A 24 -8.32 8.49 -27.72
N LEU A 25 -9.30 8.48 -26.84
CA LEU A 25 -9.51 9.56 -25.86
C LEU A 25 -8.32 9.69 -24.91
N LYS A 26 -7.77 8.58 -24.43
CA LYS A 26 -6.55 8.56 -23.57
C LYS A 26 -5.34 9.15 -24.30
N GLU A 27 -5.11 8.74 -25.54
CA GLU A 27 -4.05 9.31 -26.39
C GLU A 27 -4.17 10.84 -26.54
N LEU A 28 -5.41 11.35 -26.58
CA LEU A 28 -5.72 12.77 -26.65
C LEU A 28 -5.64 13.49 -25.29
N GLY A 29 -5.26 12.77 -24.23
CA GLY A 29 -5.05 13.33 -22.90
C GLY A 29 -6.30 13.35 -22.00
N TYR A 30 -7.37 12.64 -22.34
CA TYR A 30 -8.51 12.45 -21.45
C TYR A 30 -8.10 11.66 -20.21
N LYS A 31 -8.48 12.16 -19.04
CA LYS A 31 -8.15 11.56 -17.73
C LYS A 31 -9.38 11.24 -16.88
N GLY A 32 -10.57 11.38 -17.43
CA GLY A 32 -11.83 11.07 -16.73
C GLY A 32 -12.14 9.58 -16.76
N GLU A 33 -13.13 9.21 -15.96
CA GLU A 33 -13.66 7.84 -15.97
C GLU A 33 -14.38 7.53 -17.27
N GLU A 34 -14.33 6.26 -17.66
CA GLU A 34 -14.98 5.74 -18.86
C GLU A 34 -16.36 5.20 -18.47
N GLY A 35 -17.41 5.71 -19.07
CA GLY A 35 -18.78 5.24 -18.86
C GLY A 35 -19.53 5.05 -20.17
N ILE A 36 -20.54 4.20 -20.18
CA ILE A 36 -21.35 3.88 -21.37
C ILE A 36 -22.81 4.20 -21.09
N TYR A 37 -23.34 5.18 -21.83
CA TYR A 37 -24.77 5.46 -21.87
C TYR A 37 -25.45 4.62 -22.96
N ALA A 38 -26.48 3.85 -22.59
CA ALA A 38 -27.25 3.05 -23.53
C ALA A 38 -28.67 2.77 -23.03
N SER A 39 -29.60 2.52 -23.96
CA SER A 39 -30.92 2.01 -23.59
C SER A 39 -30.83 0.59 -23.02
N ILE A 40 -31.83 0.21 -22.22
CA ILE A 40 -31.94 -1.14 -21.65
C ILE A 40 -31.92 -2.24 -22.72
N ASN A 41 -32.45 -1.95 -23.90
CA ASN A 41 -32.48 -2.93 -25.00
C ASN A 41 -31.08 -3.17 -25.56
N TRP A 42 -30.27 -2.13 -25.67
CA TRP A 42 -28.88 -2.24 -26.09
C TRP A 42 -28.03 -2.93 -25.02
N THR A 43 -28.21 -2.55 -23.79
CA THR A 43 -27.48 -3.16 -22.66
C THR A 43 -27.69 -4.68 -22.61
N ARG A 44 -28.95 -5.14 -22.84
CA ARG A 44 -29.30 -6.57 -22.84
C ARG A 44 -28.96 -7.32 -24.11
N GLY A 45 -28.90 -6.66 -25.24
CA GLY A 45 -28.81 -7.33 -26.54
C GLY A 45 -27.54 -7.08 -27.33
N ARG A 46 -26.83 -5.98 -27.05
CA ARG A 46 -25.65 -5.56 -27.82
C ARG A 46 -24.39 -5.41 -26.97
N LEU A 47 -24.51 -4.97 -25.73
CA LEU A 47 -23.39 -4.77 -24.83
C LEU A 47 -23.20 -6.03 -23.95
N THR A 48 -23.25 -7.20 -24.57
CA THR A 48 -23.23 -8.49 -23.87
C THR A 48 -21.88 -9.21 -23.93
N ASP A 49 -20.94 -8.72 -24.74
CA ASP A 49 -19.59 -9.29 -24.81
C ASP A 49 -18.86 -9.11 -23.46
N PRO A 50 -18.09 -10.11 -22.98
CA PRO A 50 -17.33 -10.03 -21.74
C PRO A 50 -16.36 -8.85 -21.67
N ALA A 51 -15.87 -8.33 -22.80
CA ALA A 51 -15.01 -7.16 -22.83
C ALA A 51 -15.69 -5.89 -22.27
N PHE A 52 -17.04 -5.86 -22.23
CA PHE A 52 -17.76 -4.78 -21.56
C PHE A 52 -17.72 -4.85 -20.02
N ASP A 53 -17.31 -5.95 -19.42
CA ASP A 53 -17.32 -6.11 -17.96
C ASP A 53 -16.49 -5.04 -17.25
N ARG A 54 -15.41 -4.56 -17.88
CA ARG A 54 -14.56 -3.46 -17.37
C ARG A 54 -15.28 -2.10 -17.25
N TRP A 55 -16.42 -1.90 -17.90
CA TRP A 55 -17.20 -0.66 -17.86
C TRP A 55 -18.59 -0.82 -17.23
N ARG A 56 -18.98 -2.05 -16.83
CA ARG A 56 -20.35 -2.33 -16.35
C ARG A 56 -20.73 -1.50 -15.14
N ASP A 57 -19.80 -1.30 -14.23
CA ASP A 57 -20.06 -0.48 -13.04
C ASP A 57 -20.33 0.98 -13.38
N ASN A 58 -19.88 1.44 -14.56
CA ASN A 58 -20.08 2.80 -15.08
C ASN A 58 -21.13 2.84 -16.22
N PHE A 59 -22.08 1.91 -16.24
CA PHE A 59 -23.18 1.96 -17.19
C PHE A 59 -24.23 2.98 -16.74
N TRP A 60 -24.62 3.87 -17.65
CA TRP A 60 -25.78 4.76 -17.53
C TRP A 60 -26.89 4.21 -18.42
N ILE A 61 -27.91 3.60 -17.80
CA ILE A 61 -28.95 2.85 -18.52
C ILE A 61 -30.21 3.69 -18.64
N ALA A 62 -30.63 3.97 -19.85
CA ALA A 62 -31.91 4.62 -20.12
C ALA A 62 -33.03 3.57 -20.19
N ARG A 63 -34.00 3.70 -19.28
CA ARG A 63 -35.27 3.00 -19.31
C ARG A 63 -36.35 3.85 -18.68
N PHE A 64 -37.23 4.39 -19.49
CA PHE A 64 -38.33 5.26 -19.08
C PHE A 64 -39.48 4.43 -18.52
N ASN A 65 -39.38 4.05 -17.26
CA ASN A 65 -40.37 3.22 -16.57
C ASN A 65 -40.25 3.39 -15.06
N SER A 66 -41.23 2.89 -14.31
CA SER A 66 -41.22 2.87 -12.84
C SER A 66 -40.20 1.88 -12.23
N ALA A 67 -39.59 1.01 -13.02
CA ALA A 67 -38.55 0.08 -12.59
C ALA A 67 -37.57 -0.19 -13.72
N LEU A 68 -36.28 -0.24 -13.41
CA LEU A 68 -35.23 -0.56 -14.39
C LEU A 68 -35.32 -2.00 -14.87
N GLY A 69 -35.49 -2.97 -13.97
CA GLY A 69 -35.57 -4.38 -14.27
C GLY A 69 -34.32 -4.97 -14.91
N TYR A 70 -33.19 -4.31 -14.79
CA TYR A 70 -31.86 -4.80 -15.13
C TYR A 70 -31.20 -5.34 -13.86
N THR A 71 -30.52 -6.46 -13.96
CA THR A 71 -29.92 -7.17 -12.81
C THR A 71 -28.40 -7.16 -12.82
N GLY A 72 -27.77 -6.59 -13.84
CA GLY A 72 -26.32 -6.41 -13.92
C GLY A 72 -25.88 -5.10 -13.24
N PRO A 73 -24.56 -4.90 -13.05
CA PRO A 73 -24.01 -3.66 -12.53
C PRO A 73 -24.33 -2.44 -13.40
N TYR A 74 -24.53 -1.28 -12.78
CA TYR A 74 -24.68 0.02 -13.45
C TYR A 74 -24.56 1.14 -12.41
N SER A 75 -24.20 2.36 -12.84
CA SER A 75 -24.05 3.52 -11.96
C SER A 75 -25.26 4.48 -12.02
N ILE A 76 -25.89 4.63 -13.17
CA ILE A 76 -26.97 5.61 -13.36
C ILE A 76 -28.15 4.97 -14.10
N TRP A 77 -29.35 5.26 -13.63
CA TRP A 77 -30.59 4.91 -14.30
C TRP A 77 -31.35 6.16 -14.67
N GLN A 78 -31.46 6.45 -15.98
CA GLN A 78 -32.36 7.47 -16.50
C GLN A 78 -33.80 6.91 -16.56
N ALA A 79 -34.64 7.37 -15.64
CA ALA A 79 -36.00 6.85 -15.46
C ALA A 79 -37.07 7.56 -16.31
N THR A 80 -36.85 8.82 -16.65
CA THR A 80 -37.74 9.62 -17.47
C THR A 80 -36.99 10.78 -18.15
N TYR A 81 -37.57 11.32 -19.20
CA TYR A 81 -37.15 12.57 -19.85
C TYR A 81 -38.32 13.55 -19.99
N THR A 82 -39.44 13.31 -19.30
CA THR A 82 -40.67 14.06 -19.44
C THR A 82 -41.17 14.65 -18.11
N GLU A 83 -40.36 14.66 -17.07
CA GLU A 83 -40.73 15.31 -15.82
C GLU A 83 -40.81 16.85 -16.01
N PRO A 84 -41.84 17.53 -15.47
CA PRO A 84 -41.92 18.98 -15.56
C PRO A 84 -40.74 19.67 -14.88
N GLY A 85 -40.03 20.54 -15.61
CA GLY A 85 -38.89 21.27 -15.09
C GLY A 85 -39.23 22.15 -13.89
N GLU A 86 -40.43 22.69 -13.83
CA GLU A 86 -40.94 23.50 -12.73
C GLU A 86 -40.82 22.77 -11.36
N LYS A 87 -41.03 21.45 -11.34
CA LYS A 87 -40.93 20.62 -10.15
C LYS A 87 -39.50 20.66 -9.52
N TYR A 88 -38.50 20.93 -10.34
CA TYR A 88 -37.10 20.99 -9.95
C TYR A 88 -36.52 22.41 -9.99
N GLY A 89 -37.35 23.42 -10.16
CA GLY A 89 -36.91 24.82 -10.20
C GLY A 89 -36.19 25.23 -11.50
N VAL A 90 -36.35 24.45 -12.57
CA VAL A 90 -35.73 24.68 -13.88
C VAL A 90 -36.74 25.26 -14.86
N GLN A 91 -36.31 26.28 -15.66
CA GLN A 91 -37.13 26.90 -16.69
C GLN A 91 -37.14 26.07 -18.00
N SER A 92 -37.45 24.80 -17.90
CA SER A 92 -37.63 23.91 -19.04
C SER A 92 -38.97 23.24 -18.97
N ASP A 93 -39.62 22.99 -20.12
CA ASP A 93 -40.88 22.26 -20.17
C ASP A 93 -40.76 20.86 -19.59
N THR A 94 -39.63 20.20 -19.84
CA THR A 94 -39.30 18.87 -19.32
C THR A 94 -37.82 18.77 -18.94
N VAL A 95 -37.53 17.86 -18.03
CA VAL A 95 -36.17 17.48 -17.60
C VAL A 95 -36.04 15.97 -17.55
N ASP A 96 -34.80 15.51 -17.71
CA ASP A 96 -34.41 14.14 -17.41
C ASP A 96 -34.35 13.94 -15.90
N VAL A 97 -34.73 12.76 -15.44
CA VAL A 97 -34.54 12.36 -14.05
C VAL A 97 -33.72 11.09 -14.02
N ASP A 98 -32.56 11.24 -13.43
CA ASP A 98 -31.59 10.16 -13.26
C ASP A 98 -31.50 9.77 -11.78
N PHE A 99 -31.49 8.47 -11.53
CA PHE A 99 -31.16 7.91 -10.24
C PHE A 99 -29.68 7.48 -10.30
N VAL A 100 -28.81 8.18 -9.58
CA VAL A 100 -27.45 7.76 -9.35
C VAL A 100 -27.50 6.64 -8.32
N MET A 101 -26.82 5.54 -8.60
CA MET A 101 -26.71 4.44 -7.65
C MET A 101 -25.57 4.79 -6.71
N GLU A 102 -25.90 5.14 -5.50
CA GLU A 102 -24.93 5.31 -4.42
C GLU A 102 -24.52 3.92 -3.91
N GLU A 103 -23.27 3.78 -3.51
CA GLU A 103 -22.79 2.55 -2.88
C GLU A 103 -23.52 2.37 -1.55
N LEU A 104 -23.86 1.11 -1.21
CA LEU A 104 -24.33 0.80 0.13
C LEU A 104 -23.19 1.05 1.12
N THR A 105 -23.38 1.95 2.06
CA THR A 105 -22.36 2.31 3.03
C THR A 105 -22.82 2.05 4.47
N PHE A 106 -21.88 1.76 5.34
CA PHE A 106 -22.14 1.72 6.77
C PHE A 106 -22.09 3.14 7.34
N THR A 107 -23.17 3.57 7.97
CA THR A 107 -23.30 4.92 8.54
C THR A 107 -22.98 4.97 10.03
N GLY A 108 -22.88 3.82 10.70
CA GLY A 108 -22.57 3.78 12.11
C GLY A 108 -22.65 2.37 12.70
N ILE A 109 -22.22 2.27 13.95
CA ILE A 109 -22.34 1.06 14.77
C ILE A 109 -23.01 1.43 16.09
N LYS A 110 -24.08 0.72 16.42
CA LYS A 110 -24.74 0.82 17.72
C LYS A 110 -24.16 -0.27 18.62
N ALA A 111 -23.18 0.08 19.42
CA ALA A 111 -22.54 -0.83 20.34
C ALA A 111 -23.37 -1.05 21.61
N THR A 112 -23.36 -2.26 22.14
CA THR A 112 -23.99 -2.61 23.42
C THR A 112 -23.05 -2.38 24.60
N SER A 113 -21.76 -2.17 24.36
CA SER A 113 -20.72 -1.90 25.34
C SER A 113 -19.71 -0.88 24.79
N LYS A 114 -19.15 -0.05 25.70
CA LYS A 114 -18.07 0.88 25.37
C LYS A 114 -16.73 0.23 24.97
N ASP A 115 -16.60 -1.07 25.22
CA ASP A 115 -15.40 -1.85 24.91
C ASP A 115 -15.42 -2.35 23.46
N ILE A 116 -16.50 -2.07 22.71
CA ILE A 116 -16.61 -2.38 21.28
C ILE A 116 -16.03 -1.20 20.52
N LEU A 117 -14.97 -1.44 19.75
CA LEU A 117 -14.30 -0.41 18.96
C LEU A 117 -14.77 -0.51 17.50
N PRO A 118 -15.54 0.47 17.02
CA PRO A 118 -15.85 0.59 15.61
C PRO A 118 -14.78 1.42 14.90
N SER A 119 -14.35 0.98 13.74
CA SER A 119 -13.69 1.82 12.77
C SER A 119 -14.50 1.74 11.47
N LEU A 120 -15.42 2.67 11.29
CA LEU A 120 -16.07 2.86 10.01
C LEU A 120 -15.38 4.05 9.34
N THR A 121 -14.53 3.75 8.39
CA THR A 121 -13.99 4.77 7.49
C THR A 121 -14.89 4.80 6.26
N ASN A 122 -15.31 6.00 5.83
CA ASN A 122 -15.98 6.18 4.53
C ASN A 122 -15.04 5.94 3.34
N ASP A 123 -13.84 5.45 3.61
CA ASP A 123 -12.93 4.97 2.60
C ASP A 123 -13.28 3.53 2.25
N THR A 124 -13.35 3.23 0.98
CA THR A 124 -13.73 1.97 0.34
C THR A 124 -12.95 0.74 0.82
N TYR A 125 -12.08 0.86 1.82
CA TYR A 125 -11.09 -0.17 2.08
C TYR A 125 -11.17 -0.89 3.43
N LYS A 126 -11.75 -0.34 4.50
CA LYS A 126 -11.75 -1.09 5.79
C LYS A 126 -12.83 -0.61 6.78
N ASN A 127 -14.04 -1.08 6.59
CA ASN A 127 -15.01 -1.08 7.69
C ASN A 127 -14.64 -2.21 8.65
N GLU A 128 -14.34 -1.90 9.90
CA GLU A 128 -13.94 -2.89 10.89
C GLU A 128 -14.78 -2.79 12.16
N LEU A 129 -15.10 -3.94 12.73
CA LEU A 129 -15.79 -4.08 14.01
C LEU A 129 -14.99 -5.03 14.91
N TRP A 130 -14.43 -4.51 15.98
CA TRP A 130 -13.79 -5.34 16.98
C TRP A 130 -14.75 -5.64 18.15
N LEU A 131 -15.00 -6.91 18.36
CA LEU A 131 -15.78 -7.45 19.49
C LEU A 131 -14.84 -8.10 20.51
N PRO A 132 -14.70 -7.55 21.71
CA PRO A 132 -13.63 -7.91 22.64
C PRO A 132 -13.69 -9.37 23.14
N LYS A 133 -14.84 -10.04 23.04
CA LYS A 133 -15.03 -11.40 23.54
C LYS A 133 -16.29 -12.06 22.99
N ALA A 134 -16.36 -13.36 23.11
CA ALA A 134 -17.58 -14.13 22.83
C ALA A 134 -18.81 -13.56 23.56
N LYS A 135 -19.95 -13.55 22.86
CA LYS A 135 -21.25 -13.00 23.26
C LYS A 135 -21.34 -11.47 23.24
N ALA A 136 -20.28 -10.74 22.90
CA ALA A 136 -20.41 -9.32 22.59
C ALA A 136 -21.31 -9.14 21.36
N THR A 137 -22.08 -8.05 21.34
CA THR A 137 -22.98 -7.73 20.22
C THR A 137 -22.87 -6.27 19.84
N ALA A 138 -22.94 -6.01 18.55
CA ALA A 138 -23.06 -4.68 17.98
C ALA A 138 -24.04 -4.70 16.81
N THR A 139 -24.72 -3.59 16.52
CA THR A 139 -25.61 -3.48 15.37
C THR A 139 -24.98 -2.54 14.35
N LEU A 140 -24.77 -3.06 13.14
CA LEU A 140 -24.29 -2.29 11.98
C LEU A 140 -25.47 -1.48 11.42
N LEU A 141 -25.24 -0.22 11.11
CA LEU A 141 -26.20 0.69 10.51
C LEU A 141 -25.74 1.03 9.10
N THR A 142 -26.67 1.02 8.16
CA THR A 142 -26.43 1.39 6.75
C THR A 142 -27.14 2.70 6.42
N ASP A 143 -26.82 3.31 5.30
CA ASP A 143 -27.46 4.50 4.75
C ASP A 143 -28.79 4.19 4.09
N GLU A 144 -29.07 2.92 3.74
CA GLU A 144 -30.37 2.53 3.19
C GLU A 144 -31.47 2.72 4.23
N PRO A 145 -32.54 3.45 3.91
CA PRO A 145 -33.69 3.62 4.80
C PRO A 145 -34.32 2.26 5.16
N SER A 146 -35.00 2.20 6.30
CA SER A 146 -35.74 0.98 6.68
C SER A 146 -36.85 0.66 5.65
N GLU A 147 -37.20 -0.63 5.52
CA GLU A 147 -38.30 -1.05 4.63
C GLU A 147 -39.61 -0.27 4.92
N SER A 148 -39.86 0.11 6.18
CA SER A 148 -41.03 0.91 6.58
C SER A 148 -41.00 2.37 6.12
N GLU A 149 -39.83 2.87 5.75
CA GLU A 149 -39.57 4.22 5.22
C GLU A 149 -39.42 4.22 3.70
N GLY A 150 -39.68 3.08 3.05
CA GLY A 150 -39.56 2.92 1.61
C GLY A 150 -38.20 2.43 1.13
N GLY A 151 -37.29 2.07 2.05
CA GLY A 151 -36.01 1.45 1.74
C GLY A 151 -36.13 0.02 1.25
N GLN A 152 -35.04 -0.49 0.73
CA GLN A 152 -34.94 -1.87 0.28
C GLN A 152 -34.60 -2.81 1.45
N LYS A 153 -35.00 -4.06 1.30
CA LYS A 153 -34.62 -5.09 2.24
C LYS A 153 -33.12 -5.39 2.12
N ILE A 154 -32.43 -5.44 3.26
CA ILE A 154 -31.04 -5.83 3.36
C ILE A 154 -30.97 -7.29 3.81
N PHE A 155 -30.17 -8.08 3.10
CA PHE A 155 -29.75 -9.42 3.51
C PHE A 155 -28.37 -9.34 4.15
N TRP A 156 -28.24 -10.00 5.29
CA TRP A 156 -27.01 -10.04 6.05
C TRP A 156 -26.44 -11.46 6.03
N SER A 157 -25.16 -11.60 5.86
CA SER A 157 -24.44 -12.88 5.92
C SER A 157 -23.11 -12.72 6.63
N SER A 158 -22.61 -13.81 7.19
CA SER A 158 -21.24 -13.93 7.69
C SER A 158 -20.56 -15.04 6.92
N ASP A 159 -19.33 -14.85 6.50
CA ASP A 159 -18.53 -15.86 5.83
C ASP A 159 -18.02 -16.95 6.80
N ASN A 160 -18.00 -16.64 8.12
CA ASN A 160 -17.62 -17.58 9.16
C ASN A 160 -18.52 -17.45 10.41
N GLU A 161 -19.61 -18.18 10.41
CA GLU A 161 -20.58 -18.19 11.53
C GLU A 161 -20.05 -18.82 12.82
N ASP A 162 -18.91 -19.50 12.81
CA ASP A 162 -18.27 -20.01 14.02
C ASP A 162 -17.58 -18.89 14.80
N VAL A 163 -17.13 -17.84 14.12
CA VAL A 163 -16.52 -16.63 14.71
C VAL A 163 -17.60 -15.64 15.13
N ALA A 164 -18.46 -15.23 14.21
CA ALA A 164 -19.57 -14.34 14.50
C ALA A 164 -20.78 -14.58 13.59
N THR A 165 -21.97 -14.43 14.14
CA THR A 165 -23.24 -14.45 13.37
C THR A 165 -23.81 -13.07 13.25
N VAL A 166 -24.57 -12.82 12.18
CA VAL A 166 -25.36 -11.61 11.99
C VAL A 166 -26.83 -11.97 11.81
N ASN A 167 -27.71 -11.17 12.36
CA ASN A 167 -29.14 -11.35 12.17
C ASN A 167 -29.71 -10.39 11.10
N LYS A 168 -30.99 -10.55 10.74
CA LYS A 168 -31.68 -9.75 9.73
C LYS A 168 -31.76 -8.24 10.03
N HIS A 169 -31.36 -7.80 11.20
CA HIS A 169 -31.35 -6.39 11.61
C HIS A 169 -29.91 -5.83 11.68
N GLY A 170 -28.91 -6.54 11.14
CA GLY A 170 -27.51 -6.13 11.20
C GLY A 170 -26.86 -6.29 12.58
N GLU A 171 -27.52 -6.99 13.52
CA GLU A 171 -26.91 -7.28 14.82
C GLU A 171 -25.92 -8.42 14.70
N VAL A 172 -24.65 -8.10 14.86
CA VAL A 172 -23.51 -9.02 14.88
C VAL A 172 -23.30 -9.53 16.29
N LYS A 173 -23.16 -10.84 16.44
CA LYS A 173 -22.90 -11.52 17.72
C LYS A 173 -21.68 -12.39 17.64
N ALA A 174 -20.68 -12.07 18.44
CA ALA A 174 -19.47 -12.86 18.60
C ALA A 174 -19.74 -14.25 19.21
N LYS A 175 -19.07 -15.28 18.70
CA LYS A 175 -19.13 -16.66 19.21
C LYS A 175 -17.79 -17.15 19.73
N ALA A 176 -16.74 -17.01 18.95
CA ALA A 176 -15.39 -17.45 19.28
C ALA A 176 -14.36 -16.45 18.75
N ASP A 177 -13.15 -16.51 19.28
CA ASP A 177 -12.03 -15.69 18.81
C ASP A 177 -11.71 -16.01 17.34
N GLY A 178 -11.37 -14.95 16.58
CA GLY A 178 -11.07 -15.06 15.15
C GLY A 178 -11.56 -13.85 14.36
N THR A 179 -11.47 -13.98 13.05
CA THR A 179 -11.89 -12.93 12.09
C THR A 179 -12.91 -13.52 11.12
N CYS A 180 -13.91 -12.73 10.75
CA CYS A 180 -14.86 -13.05 9.70
C CYS A 180 -15.32 -11.76 9.00
N THR A 181 -15.88 -11.91 7.79
CA THR A 181 -16.52 -10.81 7.07
C THR A 181 -18.02 -10.88 7.22
N VAL A 182 -18.65 -9.78 7.61
CA VAL A 182 -20.10 -9.63 7.59
C VAL A 182 -20.48 -8.75 6.41
N THR A 183 -21.33 -9.29 5.54
CA THR A 183 -21.77 -8.63 4.32
C THR A 183 -23.25 -8.20 4.45
N ALA A 184 -23.53 -6.93 4.12
CA ALA A 184 -24.85 -6.41 3.89
C ALA A 184 -25.11 -6.37 2.39
N THR A 185 -26.21 -6.94 1.89
CA THR A 185 -26.54 -6.98 0.46
C THR A 185 -27.98 -6.52 0.27
N LEU A 186 -28.22 -5.59 -0.67
CA LEU A 186 -29.58 -5.19 -1.04
C LEU A 186 -30.35 -6.36 -1.67
N ALA A 187 -31.67 -6.37 -1.46
CA ALA A 187 -32.54 -7.45 -1.93
C ALA A 187 -32.48 -7.72 -3.44
N ASP A 188 -32.10 -6.74 -4.22
CA ASP A 188 -31.90 -6.87 -5.67
C ASP A 188 -30.50 -7.37 -6.05
N GLY A 189 -29.61 -7.55 -5.09
CA GLY A 189 -28.25 -8.06 -5.29
C GLY A 189 -27.29 -7.09 -5.97
N ARG A 190 -27.68 -5.82 -6.17
CA ARG A 190 -26.90 -4.83 -6.92
C ARG A 190 -25.76 -4.21 -6.12
N MET A 191 -25.96 -4.09 -4.83
CA MET A 191 -25.03 -3.39 -3.94
C MET A 191 -24.79 -4.22 -2.69
N SER A 192 -23.57 -4.26 -2.26
CA SER A 192 -23.16 -4.88 -1.01
C SER A 192 -22.10 -4.02 -0.33
N ALA A 193 -22.04 -4.14 0.98
CA ALA A 193 -20.99 -3.54 1.80
C ALA A 193 -20.49 -4.58 2.79
N ASP A 194 -19.18 -4.61 2.98
CA ASP A 194 -18.50 -5.55 3.84
C ASP A 194 -17.94 -4.86 5.09
N VAL A 195 -17.94 -5.58 6.20
CA VAL A 195 -17.25 -5.19 7.42
C VAL A 195 -16.45 -6.37 7.94
N THR A 196 -15.17 -6.16 8.22
CA THR A 196 -14.34 -7.15 8.89
C THR A 196 -14.66 -7.17 10.38
N VAL A 197 -15.09 -8.32 10.89
CA VAL A 197 -15.42 -8.51 12.29
C VAL A 197 -14.30 -9.31 12.94
N ARG A 198 -13.67 -8.72 13.96
CA ARG A 198 -12.64 -9.38 14.78
C ARG A 198 -13.19 -9.68 16.15
N VAL A 199 -12.96 -10.88 16.64
CA VAL A 199 -13.39 -11.32 17.97
C VAL A 199 -12.17 -11.75 18.77
N GLY A 200 -12.03 -11.21 19.99
CA GLY A 200 -10.93 -11.54 20.90
C GLY A 200 -9.66 -10.76 20.64
N ALA A 201 -8.52 -11.35 20.97
CA ALA A 201 -7.21 -10.76 20.66
C ALA A 201 -6.85 -10.98 19.18
N PHE A 202 -6.14 -10.03 18.58
CA PHE A 202 -5.62 -10.16 17.23
C PHE A 202 -4.20 -9.62 17.14
N THR A 203 -3.46 -10.08 16.13
CA THR A 203 -2.06 -9.71 15.93
C THR A 203 -1.87 -9.02 14.58
N ILE A 204 -1.15 -7.90 14.60
CA ILE A 204 -0.65 -7.22 13.40
C ILE A 204 0.84 -7.56 13.30
N PRO A 205 1.26 -8.39 12.32
CA PRO A 205 2.67 -8.63 12.09
C PRO A 205 3.27 -7.45 11.33
N VAL A 206 4.38 -6.92 11.83
CA VAL A 206 5.20 -5.91 11.17
C VAL A 206 6.47 -6.59 10.70
N TYR A 207 6.59 -6.79 9.39
CA TYR A 207 7.77 -7.36 8.77
C TYR A 207 8.76 -6.25 8.43
N VAL A 208 10.04 -6.50 8.65
CA VAL A 208 11.09 -5.53 8.39
C VAL A 208 12.25 -6.16 7.64
N THR A 209 12.65 -5.51 6.56
CA THR A 209 13.91 -5.74 5.85
C THR A 209 14.79 -4.51 6.00
N GLY A 210 16.05 -4.65 5.67
CA GLY A 210 16.98 -3.54 5.61
C GLY A 210 18.36 -4.02 5.15
N ASN A 211 19.22 -3.08 4.80
CA ASN A 211 20.57 -3.38 4.39
C ASN A 211 20.66 -4.36 3.20
N LEU A 212 19.73 -4.22 2.24
CA LEU A 212 19.64 -5.10 1.05
C LEU A 212 20.70 -4.79 -0.01
N HIS A 213 21.41 -3.66 0.10
CA HIS A 213 22.51 -3.27 -0.77
C HIS A 213 22.19 -3.34 -2.28
N GLY A 214 21.00 -2.89 -2.68
CA GLY A 214 20.58 -2.87 -4.08
C GLY A 214 20.26 -4.26 -4.67
N LEU A 215 20.14 -5.29 -3.82
CA LEU A 215 19.80 -6.65 -4.23
C LEU A 215 18.28 -6.88 -4.10
N THR A 216 17.66 -7.38 -5.16
CA THR A 216 16.24 -7.79 -5.18
C THR A 216 16.06 -9.26 -4.77
N GLU A 217 17.15 -10.00 -4.67
CA GLU A 217 17.19 -11.42 -4.30
C GLU A 217 18.50 -11.79 -3.60
N GLY A 218 18.42 -12.82 -2.77
CA GLY A 218 19.56 -13.53 -2.20
C GLY A 218 19.77 -14.89 -2.88
N GLU A 219 20.56 -15.77 -2.27
CA GLU A 219 20.82 -17.11 -2.81
C GLU A 219 19.56 -18.01 -2.82
N GLU A 220 18.65 -17.82 -1.90
CA GLU A 220 17.51 -18.72 -1.66
C GLU A 220 16.14 -18.04 -1.80
N VAL A 221 16.04 -16.74 -1.52
CA VAL A 221 14.80 -15.97 -1.45
C VAL A 221 14.94 -14.63 -2.15
N SER A 222 13.79 -14.04 -2.52
CA SER A 222 13.70 -12.76 -3.23
C SER A 222 12.58 -11.89 -2.67
N LEU A 223 12.45 -10.66 -3.17
CA LEU A 223 11.31 -9.79 -2.85
C LEU A 223 9.95 -10.41 -3.22
N ALA A 224 9.90 -11.41 -4.11
CA ALA A 224 8.68 -12.17 -4.38
C ALA A 224 8.24 -13.02 -3.17
N ASP A 225 9.19 -13.58 -2.41
CA ASP A 225 8.88 -14.30 -1.17
C ASP A 225 8.37 -13.35 -0.09
N ILE A 226 8.91 -12.14 -0.05
CA ILE A 226 8.44 -11.10 0.87
C ILE A 226 7.01 -10.66 0.51
N ALA A 227 6.68 -10.52 -0.78
CA ALA A 227 5.32 -10.26 -1.24
C ALA A 227 4.35 -11.37 -0.81
N ALA A 228 4.76 -12.63 -0.96
CA ALA A 228 3.97 -13.77 -0.49
C ALA A 228 3.81 -13.79 1.03
N LEU A 229 4.89 -13.45 1.78
CA LEU A 229 4.84 -13.34 3.22
C LEU A 229 3.80 -12.30 3.66
N LYS A 230 3.84 -11.11 3.06
CA LYS A 230 2.87 -10.05 3.32
C LYS A 230 1.44 -10.51 3.01
N ALA A 231 1.22 -11.12 1.86
CA ALA A 231 -0.09 -11.63 1.45
C ALA A 231 -0.60 -12.79 2.32
N GLY A 232 0.24 -13.36 3.18
CA GLY A 232 -0.14 -14.39 4.16
C GLY A 232 -0.93 -13.87 5.35
N SER A 233 -0.93 -12.55 5.56
CA SER A 233 -1.72 -11.88 6.60
C SER A 233 -2.29 -10.58 6.04
N GLU A 234 -3.61 -10.46 6.04
CA GLU A 234 -4.32 -9.28 5.51
C GLU A 234 -3.93 -8.00 6.24
N ASP A 235 -3.62 -8.10 7.52
CA ASP A 235 -3.30 -6.96 8.39
C ASP A 235 -1.80 -6.74 8.61
N SER A 236 -0.94 -7.32 7.77
CA SER A 236 0.50 -7.16 7.93
C SER A 236 1.00 -5.81 7.42
N ILE A 237 2.03 -5.30 8.07
CA ILE A 237 2.77 -4.11 7.65
C ILE A 237 4.16 -4.54 7.20
N LEU A 238 4.63 -4.04 6.06
CA LEU A 238 5.95 -4.35 5.52
C LEU A 238 6.79 -3.07 5.41
N VAL A 239 7.96 -3.08 6.03
CA VAL A 239 8.82 -1.91 6.20
C VAL A 239 10.23 -2.20 5.68
N ASP A 240 10.83 -1.24 4.99
CA ASP A 240 12.27 -1.20 4.75
C ASP A 240 12.95 -0.22 5.71
N ALA A 241 13.97 -0.67 6.42
CA ALA A 241 14.67 0.11 7.43
C ALA A 241 15.89 0.87 6.89
N GLY A 242 16.07 0.91 5.55
CA GLY A 242 17.14 1.63 4.89
C GLY A 242 18.36 0.78 4.56
N GLY A 243 19.36 1.40 3.91
CA GLY A 243 20.54 0.72 3.40
C GLY A 243 20.29 -0.16 2.18
N SER A 244 19.20 0.08 1.48
CA SER A 244 18.71 -0.82 0.44
C SER A 244 18.88 -0.29 -0.98
N LEU A 245 19.05 1.02 -1.19
CA LEU A 245 19.02 1.63 -2.53
C LEU A 245 20.35 1.54 -3.28
N GLN A 246 21.46 1.20 -2.64
CA GLN A 246 22.78 1.21 -3.23
C GLN A 246 23.52 -0.12 -3.00
N GLY A 247 24.60 -0.40 -3.76
CA GLY A 247 25.50 -1.54 -3.53
C GLY A 247 25.70 -2.45 -4.73
N THR A 248 24.87 -2.36 -5.77
CA THR A 248 25.03 -3.12 -7.02
C THR A 248 25.32 -2.20 -8.20
N ALA A 249 25.89 -2.78 -9.27
CA ALA A 249 26.07 -2.05 -10.53
C ALA A 249 24.73 -1.53 -11.08
N ARG A 250 23.69 -2.32 -10.96
CA ARG A 250 22.33 -1.95 -11.37
C ARG A 250 21.79 -0.77 -10.57
N ALA A 251 21.83 -0.85 -9.24
CA ALA A 251 21.42 0.25 -8.39
C ALA A 251 22.21 1.54 -8.72
N SER A 252 23.49 1.41 -9.09
CA SER A 252 24.31 2.57 -9.51
C SER A 252 23.84 3.17 -10.85
N LEU A 253 23.43 2.34 -11.80
CA LEU A 253 22.94 2.80 -13.11
C LEU A 253 21.57 3.50 -12.99
N THR A 254 20.71 2.98 -12.16
CA THR A 254 19.34 3.50 -11.97
C THR A 254 19.26 4.55 -10.85
N GLY A 255 20.34 4.69 -10.05
CA GLY A 255 20.39 5.55 -8.87
C GLY A 255 19.45 5.08 -7.77
N GLY A 256 19.19 3.78 -7.66
CA GLY A 256 18.30 3.19 -6.65
C GLY A 256 16.83 3.05 -7.08
N MET A 257 16.41 3.62 -8.22
CA MET A 257 15.00 3.58 -8.67
C MET A 257 14.48 2.15 -8.88
N ASP A 258 15.34 1.21 -9.24
CA ASP A 258 14.94 -0.19 -9.39
C ASP A 258 14.51 -0.82 -8.06
N MET A 259 15.20 -0.46 -6.97
CA MET A 259 14.83 -0.94 -5.65
C MET A 259 13.48 -0.37 -5.21
N THR A 260 13.22 0.93 -5.46
CA THR A 260 11.89 1.50 -5.14
C THR A 260 10.79 0.85 -5.97
N SER A 261 11.05 0.53 -7.23
CA SER A 261 10.12 -0.21 -8.10
C SER A 261 9.90 -1.65 -7.61
N ALA A 262 10.97 -2.32 -7.18
CA ALA A 262 10.90 -3.66 -6.63
C ALA A 262 10.14 -3.70 -5.29
N PHE A 263 10.32 -2.70 -4.43
CA PHE A 263 9.56 -2.54 -3.19
C PHE A 263 8.08 -2.31 -3.47
N ALA A 264 7.76 -1.50 -4.48
CA ALA A 264 6.39 -1.32 -4.93
C ALA A 264 5.75 -2.64 -5.36
N ALA A 265 6.47 -3.45 -6.14
CA ALA A 265 6.01 -4.76 -6.59
C ALA A 265 5.84 -5.76 -5.44
N ALA A 266 6.68 -5.70 -4.41
CA ALA A 266 6.58 -6.53 -3.21
C ALA A 266 5.55 -6.03 -2.18
N GLY A 267 4.98 -4.84 -2.39
CA GLY A 267 3.91 -4.29 -1.55
C GLY A 267 4.40 -3.66 -0.24
N TYR A 268 5.58 -3.04 -0.22
CA TYR A 268 6.04 -2.30 0.95
C TYR A 268 5.11 -1.14 1.30
N ASP A 269 4.84 -0.99 2.60
CA ASP A 269 4.00 0.08 3.14
C ASP A 269 4.80 1.31 3.51
N LEU A 270 6.08 1.14 3.86
CA LEU A 270 6.93 2.21 4.37
C LEU A 270 8.40 1.95 4.01
N GLN A 271 9.11 3.02 3.64
CA GLN A 271 10.56 3.06 3.51
C GLN A 271 11.16 4.10 4.48
N ALA A 272 12.20 3.71 5.21
CA ALA A 272 13.08 4.65 5.89
C ALA A 272 14.40 4.76 5.11
N PHE A 273 15.11 5.87 5.29
CA PHE A 273 16.39 6.12 4.64
C PHE A 273 17.49 6.40 5.66
N ASP A 274 18.69 5.96 5.33
CA ASP A 274 19.90 6.29 6.08
C ASP A 274 20.99 6.89 5.16
N ALA A 275 22.19 7.09 5.70
CA ALA A 275 23.29 7.72 4.96
C ALA A 275 23.70 6.96 3.70
N SER A 276 23.60 5.64 3.69
CA SER A 276 24.04 4.81 2.56
C SER A 276 23.08 4.95 1.36
N ASP A 277 21.79 5.17 1.61
CA ASP A 277 20.79 5.40 0.57
C ASP A 277 21.02 6.73 -0.19
N MET A 278 21.84 7.63 0.37
CA MET A 278 22.21 8.90 -0.24
C MET A 278 23.44 8.81 -1.14
N ALA A 279 23.94 7.61 -1.43
CA ALA A 279 25.15 7.40 -2.22
C ALA A 279 25.12 8.08 -3.62
N TYR A 280 23.93 8.26 -4.18
CA TYR A 280 23.73 8.91 -5.48
C TYR A 280 23.31 10.37 -5.38
N GLY A 281 23.38 10.97 -4.18
CA GLY A 281 23.00 12.35 -3.88
C GLY A 281 21.54 12.54 -3.48
N THR A 282 21.26 13.66 -2.80
CA THR A 282 19.94 13.97 -2.25
C THR A 282 18.89 14.22 -3.34
N ASP A 283 19.24 14.84 -4.45
CA ASP A 283 18.30 15.08 -5.56
C ASP A 283 17.82 13.74 -6.16
N ARG A 284 18.72 12.74 -6.22
CA ARG A 284 18.37 11.43 -6.71
C ARG A 284 17.45 10.70 -5.73
N LEU A 285 17.78 10.70 -4.44
CA LEU A 285 16.93 10.14 -3.40
C LEU A 285 15.52 10.74 -3.43
N LEU A 286 15.40 12.07 -3.56
CA LEU A 286 14.11 12.74 -3.66
C LEU A 286 13.31 12.30 -4.89
N SER A 287 14.00 12.05 -6.02
CA SER A 287 13.36 11.49 -7.23
C SER A 287 12.83 10.08 -6.98
N ASP A 288 13.58 9.23 -6.29
CA ASP A 288 13.20 7.85 -5.98
C ASP A 288 12.00 7.81 -5.03
N VAL A 289 11.98 8.68 -4.01
CA VAL A 289 10.82 8.87 -3.11
C VAL A 289 9.55 9.22 -3.88
N MET A 290 9.66 10.02 -4.94
CA MET A 290 8.50 10.38 -5.77
C MET A 290 7.92 9.19 -6.55
N THR A 291 8.68 8.14 -6.76
CA THR A 291 8.24 6.91 -7.44
C THR A 291 7.77 5.83 -6.48
N ALA A 292 8.10 5.94 -5.19
CA ALA A 292 7.68 4.98 -4.17
C ALA A 292 6.15 4.98 -3.99
N THR A 293 5.58 3.80 -3.80
CA THR A 293 4.13 3.63 -3.61
C THR A 293 3.69 3.86 -2.16
N GLY A 294 4.58 3.69 -1.20
CA GLY A 294 4.37 3.89 0.23
C GLY A 294 4.92 5.23 0.74
N PRO A 295 4.57 5.62 1.98
CA PRO A 295 5.20 6.75 2.64
C PRO A 295 6.69 6.48 2.83
N SER A 296 7.48 7.55 2.72
CA SER A 296 8.91 7.54 2.98
C SER A 296 9.23 8.50 4.10
N ILE A 297 10.13 8.12 5.02
CA ILE A 297 10.48 8.94 6.18
C ILE A 297 11.99 9.05 6.38
N ALA A 298 12.41 10.24 6.84
CA ALA A 298 13.76 10.56 7.29
C ALA A 298 13.66 11.60 8.43
N SER A 299 13.32 11.14 9.62
CA SER A 299 12.76 11.97 10.69
C SER A 299 13.72 12.97 11.31
N ASN A 300 15.03 12.71 11.27
CA ASN A 300 16.04 13.57 11.86
C ASN A 300 16.99 14.20 10.83
N LEU A 301 16.67 14.10 9.53
CA LEU A 301 17.52 14.61 8.46
C LEU A 301 16.97 15.91 7.88
N TYR A 302 17.85 16.89 7.74
CA TYR A 302 17.52 18.24 7.29
C TYR A 302 18.50 18.72 6.22
N THR A 303 18.04 19.62 5.36
CA THR A 303 18.90 20.37 4.46
C THR A 303 19.72 21.40 5.24
N THR A 304 20.74 21.99 4.61
CA THR A 304 21.51 23.09 5.22
C THR A 304 20.67 24.34 5.49
N GLU A 305 19.51 24.47 4.88
CA GLU A 305 18.52 25.51 5.14
C GLU A 305 17.58 25.15 6.32
N ASN A 306 17.86 24.05 7.01
CA ASN A 306 17.10 23.53 8.14
C ASN A 306 15.64 23.13 7.79
N GLU A 307 15.42 22.73 6.54
CA GLU A 307 14.15 22.11 6.12
C GLU A 307 14.26 20.59 6.21
N ALA A 308 13.19 19.91 6.64
CA ALA A 308 13.16 18.46 6.67
C ALA A 308 13.43 17.88 5.27
N LEU A 309 14.33 16.89 5.17
CA LEU A 309 14.82 16.37 3.90
C LEU A 309 13.68 15.95 2.96
N LEU A 310 12.69 15.24 3.48
CA LEU A 310 11.56 14.73 2.70
C LEU A 310 10.32 15.63 2.68
N ALA A 311 10.34 16.78 3.39
CA ALA A 311 9.17 17.67 3.42
C ALA A 311 8.75 18.17 2.02
N ARG A 312 9.69 18.29 1.09
CA ARG A 312 9.41 18.70 -0.29
C ARG A 312 8.79 17.59 -1.14
N SER A 313 9.01 16.33 -0.80
CA SER A 313 8.50 15.17 -1.56
C SER A 313 7.03 14.86 -1.28
N THR A 314 6.53 15.26 -0.12
CA THR A 314 5.16 14.92 0.35
C THR A 314 4.04 15.64 -0.40
N SER A 315 4.33 16.74 -1.09
CA SER A 315 3.34 17.51 -1.86
C SER A 315 2.81 16.81 -3.12
N TRP A 316 3.39 15.70 -3.54
CA TRP A 316 3.08 15.02 -4.80
C TRP A 316 2.39 13.66 -4.64
N SER A 317 2.40 13.06 -3.45
CA SER A 317 1.71 11.80 -3.18
C SER A 317 0.23 12.05 -2.91
N ARG A 318 -0.63 11.78 -3.90
CA ARG A 318 -2.08 12.07 -3.82
C ARG A 318 -2.86 11.23 -2.81
N ASN A 319 -2.30 10.15 -2.26
CA ASN A 319 -3.06 9.18 -1.47
C ASN A 319 -2.46 8.76 -0.13
N ARG A 320 -1.27 9.27 0.26
CA ARG A 320 -0.68 8.94 1.57
C ARG A 320 0.00 10.18 2.15
N ILE A 321 -0.52 10.66 3.26
CA ILE A 321 -0.03 11.88 3.91
C ILE A 321 1.10 11.49 4.86
N SER A 322 2.31 11.38 4.34
CA SER A 322 3.51 11.48 5.15
C SER A 322 4.00 12.93 5.15
N ASN A 323 4.40 13.45 6.29
CA ASN A 323 5.09 14.74 6.36
C ASN A 323 6.61 14.59 6.15
N GLY A 324 7.08 13.41 5.74
CA GLY A 324 8.49 13.07 5.58
C GLY A 324 9.23 12.81 6.89
N MET A 325 8.62 13.10 8.03
CA MET A 325 9.22 12.97 9.36
C MET A 325 8.64 11.78 10.14
N ASN A 326 7.35 11.54 10.01
CA ASN A 326 6.64 10.42 10.62
C ASN A 326 5.42 10.05 9.77
N THR A 327 4.86 8.89 10.03
CA THR A 327 3.65 8.44 9.37
C THR A 327 2.84 7.52 10.29
N ILE A 328 1.55 7.41 10.02
CA ILE A 328 0.68 6.39 10.61
C ILE A 328 0.23 5.45 9.51
N VAL A 329 0.39 4.15 9.76
CA VAL A 329 -0.23 3.08 8.99
C VAL A 329 -1.42 2.56 9.80
N GLU A 330 -2.60 2.58 9.21
CA GLU A 330 -3.80 2.04 9.85
C GLU A 330 -4.02 0.61 9.37
N GLU A 331 -3.97 -0.34 10.33
CA GLU A 331 -4.24 -1.75 10.10
C GLU A 331 -5.13 -2.30 11.20
N ALA A 332 -6.11 -3.11 10.84
CA ALA A 332 -7.05 -3.72 11.80
C ALA A 332 -7.72 -2.68 12.74
N GLY A 333 -8.00 -1.48 12.25
CA GLY A 333 -8.55 -0.39 13.05
C GLY A 333 -7.58 0.17 14.10
N LYS A 334 -6.28 -0.13 13.98
CA LYS A 334 -5.20 0.35 14.84
C LYS A 334 -4.28 1.29 14.10
N LYS A 335 -3.86 2.35 14.77
CA LYS A 335 -2.92 3.35 14.28
C LYS A 335 -1.51 3.01 14.72
N ILE A 336 -0.71 2.49 13.81
CA ILE A 336 0.69 2.20 14.06
C ILE A 336 1.54 3.36 13.54
N GLY A 337 2.14 4.09 14.47
CA GLY A 337 3.00 5.25 14.17
C GLY A 337 4.43 4.83 13.92
N PHE A 338 5.07 5.43 12.93
CA PHE A 338 6.46 5.18 12.57
C PHE A 338 7.25 6.48 12.50
N PHE A 339 8.47 6.45 12.98
CA PHE A 339 9.50 7.45 12.73
C PHE A 339 10.84 6.76 12.54
N SER A 340 11.81 7.42 11.92
CA SER A 340 13.14 6.87 11.67
C SER A 340 14.24 7.71 12.26
N LEU A 341 15.34 7.08 12.63
CA LEU A 341 16.57 7.72 13.05
C LEU A 341 17.71 7.26 12.13
N ALA A 342 18.45 8.21 11.61
CA ALA A 342 19.56 7.97 10.70
C ALA A 342 20.77 8.81 11.09
N SER A 343 21.96 8.22 10.97
CA SER A 343 23.23 8.93 11.01
C SER A 343 23.59 9.44 9.63
N ILE A 344 24.17 10.62 9.52
CA ILE A 344 24.81 11.07 8.28
C ILE A 344 26.31 10.79 8.38
N GLY A 345 26.82 9.98 7.43
CA GLY A 345 28.25 9.79 7.30
C GLY A 345 28.97 11.02 6.75
N ASN A 346 30.30 11.03 6.81
CA ASN A 346 31.13 12.08 6.23
C ASN A 346 31.41 11.82 4.73
N SER A 347 30.36 11.66 3.92
CA SER A 347 30.50 11.49 2.48
C SER A 347 30.35 12.81 1.73
N ALA A 348 30.80 12.87 0.48
CA ALA A 348 30.62 14.05 -0.36
C ALA A 348 29.14 14.31 -0.64
N GLN A 349 28.33 13.26 -0.68
CA GLN A 349 26.91 13.28 -1.00
C GLN A 349 26.06 13.80 0.16
N THR A 350 26.54 13.69 1.40
CA THR A 350 25.82 14.14 2.59
C THR A 350 26.27 15.51 3.10
N LYS A 351 27.17 16.21 2.40
CA LYS A 351 27.70 17.52 2.83
C LYS A 351 26.64 18.63 2.96
N GLU A 352 25.54 18.48 2.23
CA GLU A 352 24.44 19.42 2.23
C GLU A 352 23.33 19.05 3.21
N LEU A 353 23.60 18.06 4.07
CA LEU A 353 22.66 17.60 5.08
C LEU A 353 23.15 17.88 6.49
N THR A 354 22.21 18.01 7.37
CA THR A 354 22.41 18.03 8.82
C THR A 354 21.50 16.98 9.45
N ALA A 355 21.98 16.35 10.54
CA ALA A 355 21.15 15.45 11.34
C ALA A 355 20.89 16.12 12.71
N ALA A 356 19.64 16.10 13.16
CA ALA A 356 19.33 16.44 14.52
C ALA A 356 19.85 15.37 15.48
N ASP A 357 20.04 15.75 16.76
CA ASP A 357 20.32 14.81 17.84
C ASP A 357 19.24 13.71 17.89
N LEU A 358 19.66 12.45 18.02
CA LEU A 358 18.77 11.31 17.91
C LEU A 358 17.71 11.29 19.00
N ALA A 359 18.08 11.61 20.24
CA ALA A 359 17.15 11.61 21.37
C ALA A 359 16.14 12.77 21.27
N LEU A 360 16.61 13.95 20.84
CA LEU A 360 15.74 15.09 20.61
C LEU A 360 14.74 14.81 19.49
N ALA A 361 15.19 14.32 18.34
CA ALA A 361 14.34 13.96 17.23
C ALA A 361 13.30 12.88 17.62
N ALA A 362 13.72 11.85 18.36
CA ALA A 362 12.80 10.84 18.87
C ALA A 362 11.70 11.46 19.75
N SER A 363 12.07 12.35 20.67
CA SER A 363 11.11 13.03 21.55
C SER A 363 10.06 13.83 20.76
N GLU A 364 10.49 14.56 19.73
CA GLU A 364 9.59 15.36 18.88
C GLU A 364 8.64 14.47 18.06
N GLN A 365 9.17 13.39 17.45
CA GLN A 365 8.36 12.51 16.63
C GLN A 365 7.37 11.68 17.47
N VAL A 366 7.78 11.20 18.64
CA VAL A 366 6.88 10.48 19.54
C VAL A 366 5.73 11.40 20.00
N ALA A 367 6.03 12.64 20.38
CA ALA A 367 4.99 13.60 20.76
C ALA A 367 4.01 13.88 19.61
N ALA A 368 4.52 13.99 18.37
CA ALA A 368 3.69 14.19 17.19
C ALA A 368 2.79 12.98 16.91
N LEU A 369 3.30 11.75 17.01
CA LEU A 369 2.53 10.52 16.78
C LEU A 369 1.49 10.27 17.88
N GLN A 370 1.82 10.57 19.14
CA GLN A 370 0.86 10.52 20.25
C GLN A 370 -0.28 11.52 20.05
N ALA A 371 0.01 12.73 19.58
CA ALA A 371 -1.00 13.74 19.25
C ALA A 371 -1.92 13.32 18.10
N GLN A 372 -1.44 12.48 17.18
CA GLN A 372 -2.22 11.87 16.09
C GLN A 372 -3.04 10.64 16.55
N GLY A 373 -2.86 10.20 17.80
CA GLY A 373 -3.59 9.08 18.38
C GLY A 373 -3.03 7.71 18.01
N ALA A 374 -1.72 7.58 17.83
CA ALA A 374 -1.08 6.29 17.57
C ALA A 374 -1.34 5.30 18.74
N ASP A 375 -1.79 4.09 18.40
CA ASP A 375 -1.98 2.96 19.35
C ASP A 375 -0.64 2.29 19.69
N ALA A 376 0.30 2.28 18.76
CA ALA A 376 1.67 1.82 18.94
C ALA A 376 2.63 2.76 18.18
N ILE A 377 3.84 2.95 18.69
CA ILE A 377 4.87 3.79 18.07
C ILE A 377 6.13 2.96 17.86
N LEU A 378 6.60 2.86 16.63
CA LEU A 378 7.77 2.12 16.24
C LEU A 378 8.87 3.07 15.75
N CYS A 379 10.08 2.88 16.28
CA CYS A 379 11.27 3.56 15.82
C CYS A 379 12.00 2.67 14.80
N ILE A 380 12.37 3.22 13.66
CA ILE A 380 13.21 2.56 12.66
C ILE A 380 14.61 3.12 12.76
N ALA A 381 15.63 2.26 12.89
CA ALA A 381 17.03 2.65 12.85
C ALA A 381 17.70 2.09 11.58
N GLY A 382 18.36 2.95 10.82
CA GLY A 382 19.13 2.55 9.65
C GLY A 382 20.36 1.73 10.00
N PRO A 383 20.94 0.96 9.06
CA PRO A 383 22.04 0.03 9.31
C PRO A 383 23.31 0.70 9.86
N ASP A 384 23.57 1.93 9.51
CA ASP A 384 24.76 2.68 9.93
C ASP A 384 24.50 3.59 11.16
N THR A 385 23.35 3.41 11.83
CA THR A 385 22.90 4.27 12.94
C THR A 385 22.88 3.52 14.26
N ASP A 386 23.87 3.77 15.12
CA ASP A 386 23.89 3.20 16.47
C ASP A 386 22.99 4.00 17.40
N ILE A 387 21.83 3.41 17.76
CA ILE A 387 20.88 3.95 18.72
C ILE A 387 20.86 3.19 20.04
N SER A 388 21.77 2.27 20.26
CA SER A 388 21.82 1.42 21.46
C SER A 388 21.92 2.24 22.75
N GLY A 389 22.56 3.40 22.69
CA GLY A 389 22.71 4.33 23.80
C GLY A 389 21.42 5.03 24.25
N ILE A 390 20.37 5.04 23.40
CA ILE A 390 19.11 5.74 23.69
C ILE A 390 17.90 4.80 23.83
N TYR A 391 18.10 3.49 23.87
CA TYR A 391 16.97 2.55 24.01
C TYR A 391 16.12 2.80 25.27
N ALA A 392 16.76 3.16 26.39
CA ALA A 392 16.05 3.49 27.61
C ALA A 392 15.21 4.77 27.45
N ASP A 393 15.75 5.79 26.81
CA ASP A 393 15.04 7.03 26.53
C ASP A 393 13.84 6.79 25.61
N LEU A 394 13.99 5.95 24.59
CA LEU A 394 12.90 5.55 23.70
C LEU A 394 11.78 4.84 24.45
N ALA A 395 12.13 3.93 25.36
CA ALA A 395 11.16 3.23 26.20
C ALA A 395 10.41 4.21 27.13
N ASP A 396 11.13 5.15 27.75
CA ASP A 396 10.54 6.16 28.64
C ASP A 396 9.63 7.14 27.89
N LEU A 397 9.91 7.42 26.61
CA LEU A 397 9.05 8.21 25.72
C LEU A 397 7.77 7.47 25.32
N GLY A 398 7.71 6.15 25.49
CA GLY A 398 6.57 5.32 25.10
C GLY A 398 6.69 4.71 23.70
N VAL A 399 7.90 4.60 23.15
CA VAL A 399 8.15 3.80 21.94
C VAL A 399 7.88 2.33 22.25
N THR A 400 7.11 1.67 21.40
CA THR A 400 6.68 0.28 21.58
C THR A 400 7.80 -0.70 21.27
N ALA A 401 8.51 -0.48 20.18
CA ALA A 401 9.62 -1.30 19.71
C ALA A 401 10.55 -0.52 18.77
N VAL A 402 11.75 -1.04 18.59
CA VAL A 402 12.73 -0.59 17.60
C VAL A 402 12.87 -1.64 16.50
N LEU A 403 12.78 -1.21 15.25
CA LEU A 403 13.13 -1.96 14.05
C LEU A 403 14.54 -1.51 13.64
N ASP A 404 15.54 -2.33 13.92
CA ASP A 404 16.94 -1.93 13.85
C ASP A 404 17.70 -2.72 12.76
N ALA A 405 18.03 -2.05 11.66
CA ALA A 405 18.77 -2.65 10.56
C ALA A 405 20.27 -2.86 10.88
N GLY A 406 20.79 -2.19 11.89
CA GLY A 406 22.17 -2.39 12.39
C GLY A 406 22.30 -3.52 13.41
N ALA A 407 21.20 -3.98 13.98
CA ALA A 407 21.20 -5.05 14.97
C ALA A 407 21.50 -6.42 14.35
N THR A 408 22.38 -7.18 14.97
CA THR A 408 22.79 -8.52 14.48
C THR A 408 21.91 -9.66 14.99
N ALA A 409 21.03 -9.39 15.95
CA ALA A 409 20.10 -10.37 16.51
C ALA A 409 18.89 -9.70 17.14
N ASN A 410 17.75 -10.39 17.08
CA ASN A 410 16.57 -9.98 17.82
C ASN A 410 16.84 -9.96 19.33
N SER A 411 16.46 -8.90 19.97
CA SER A 411 16.46 -8.79 21.41
C SER A 411 15.03 -8.77 21.93
N THR A 412 14.56 -9.91 22.42
CA THR A 412 13.33 -9.99 23.24
C THR A 412 13.60 -9.57 24.66
N ALA A 413 14.89 -9.63 25.06
CA ALA A 413 15.29 -9.13 26.33
C ALA A 413 15.01 -7.63 26.31
N LYS A 414 14.08 -7.21 27.11
CA LYS A 414 13.88 -5.82 27.56
C LYS A 414 15.13 -5.32 28.30
N ALA A 415 16.31 -5.52 27.71
CA ALA A 415 17.51 -4.81 28.08
C ALA A 415 17.15 -3.35 27.81
N ASN A 416 16.87 -2.59 28.83
CA ASN A 416 16.36 -1.23 28.79
C ASN A 416 14.84 -1.05 28.51
N GLY A 417 14.00 -2.08 28.64
CA GLY A 417 12.55 -1.91 28.64
C GLY A 417 11.87 -1.91 27.27
N ILE A 418 12.60 -2.01 26.16
CA ILE A 418 12.06 -1.95 24.80
C ILE A 418 12.39 -3.22 24.00
N ALA A 419 11.48 -3.67 23.14
CA ALA A 419 11.74 -4.74 22.19
C ALA A 419 12.55 -4.22 21.00
N VAL A 420 13.54 -4.99 20.54
CA VAL A 420 14.36 -4.68 19.37
C VAL A 420 14.23 -5.83 18.37
N VAL A 421 13.83 -5.49 17.16
CA VAL A 421 13.76 -6.40 16.01
C VAL A 421 14.93 -6.13 15.10
N ALA A 422 15.81 -7.12 14.89
CA ALA A 422 16.83 -7.04 13.87
C ALA A 422 16.19 -7.21 12.49
N ALA A 423 16.43 -6.25 11.59
CA ALA A 423 15.91 -6.33 10.22
C ALA A 423 16.62 -7.40 9.35
N GLY A 424 17.66 -8.04 9.89
CA GLY A 424 18.56 -8.90 9.14
C GLY A 424 19.60 -8.10 8.37
N SER A 425 20.68 -8.75 7.96
CA SER A 425 21.66 -8.18 7.05
C SER A 425 21.52 -8.86 5.69
N GLY A 426 21.08 -8.09 4.71
CA GLY A 426 20.82 -8.65 3.39
C GLY A 426 19.64 -9.66 3.41
N TRP A 427 19.84 -10.83 2.80
CA TRP A 427 18.79 -11.83 2.57
C TRP A 427 18.82 -13.04 3.52
N ASP A 428 19.55 -12.96 4.63
CA ASP A 428 19.66 -14.09 5.56
C ASP A 428 18.40 -14.31 6.38
N SER A 429 17.70 -13.23 6.69
CA SER A 429 16.44 -13.28 7.46
C SER A 429 15.59 -12.03 7.27
N VAL A 430 14.31 -12.14 7.60
CA VAL A 430 13.36 -11.04 7.72
C VAL A 430 12.97 -10.88 9.17
N GLY A 431 13.09 -9.67 9.70
CA GLY A 431 12.62 -9.34 11.03
C GLY A 431 11.09 -9.33 11.08
N CYS A 432 10.54 -9.68 12.23
CA CYS A 432 9.09 -9.65 12.46
C CYS A 432 8.80 -9.13 13.86
N LEU A 433 7.89 -8.18 13.97
CA LEU A 433 7.32 -7.74 15.24
C LEU A 433 5.85 -8.13 15.27
N ASN A 434 5.46 -8.98 16.20
CA ASN A 434 4.06 -9.31 16.41
C ASN A 434 3.44 -8.34 17.42
N LEU A 435 2.61 -7.41 16.94
CA LEU A 435 1.83 -6.51 17.79
C LEU A 435 0.49 -7.18 18.09
N THR A 436 0.32 -7.70 19.29
CA THR A 436 -0.93 -8.37 19.70
C THR A 436 -1.74 -7.42 20.58
N PHE A 437 -2.93 -7.09 20.12
CA PHE A 437 -3.92 -6.27 20.80
C PHE A 437 -4.93 -7.18 21.49
N ALA A 438 -5.06 -7.05 22.80
CA ALA A 438 -5.99 -7.84 23.59
C ALA A 438 -7.29 -7.08 23.85
N ALA A 439 -8.33 -7.83 24.14
CA ALA A 439 -9.68 -7.32 24.40
C ALA A 439 -9.81 -6.38 25.62
N ASP A 440 -8.86 -6.44 26.54
CA ASP A 440 -8.80 -5.55 27.71
C ASP A 440 -8.11 -4.21 27.43
N GLY A 441 -7.69 -4.00 26.16
CA GLY A 441 -6.97 -2.81 25.72
C GLY A 441 -5.45 -2.89 25.94
N SER A 442 -4.94 -3.99 26.48
CA SER A 442 -3.50 -4.21 26.58
C SER A 442 -2.92 -4.58 25.21
N MET A 443 -1.64 -4.27 25.02
CA MET A 443 -0.89 -4.61 23.84
C MET A 443 0.44 -5.25 24.24
N THR A 444 0.85 -6.27 23.48
CA THR A 444 2.21 -6.84 23.56
C THR A 444 2.93 -6.71 22.24
N ALA A 445 4.25 -6.56 22.31
CA ALA A 445 5.13 -6.45 21.17
C ALA A 445 6.21 -7.52 21.29
N GLU A 446 6.13 -8.57 20.47
CA GLU A 446 7.02 -9.72 20.55
C GLU A 446 7.85 -9.82 19.27
N PRO A 447 9.19 -9.59 19.37
CA PRO A 447 10.08 -9.71 18.22
C PRO A 447 10.30 -11.18 17.85
N ALA A 448 10.31 -11.41 16.55
CA ALA A 448 10.58 -12.69 15.90
C ALA A 448 11.44 -12.47 14.65
N SER A 449 11.85 -13.53 14.02
CA SER A 449 12.51 -13.50 12.71
C SER A 449 12.16 -14.75 11.92
N MET A 450 12.22 -14.62 10.60
CA MET A 450 12.12 -15.75 9.68
C MET A 450 13.42 -15.84 8.89
N SER A 451 14.05 -17.00 8.91
CA SER A 451 15.23 -17.25 8.09
C SER A 451 14.89 -17.39 6.61
N ALA A 452 15.87 -17.20 5.73
CA ALA A 452 15.71 -17.49 4.30
C ALA A 452 15.23 -18.92 4.06
N ALA A 453 15.69 -19.89 4.85
CA ALA A 453 15.27 -21.28 4.77
C ALA A 453 13.78 -21.46 5.13
N ASP A 454 13.28 -20.74 6.14
CA ASP A 454 11.86 -20.76 6.51
C ASP A 454 10.99 -20.18 5.39
N LEU A 455 11.36 -19.04 4.83
CA LEU A 455 10.67 -18.42 3.72
C LEU A 455 10.62 -19.33 2.48
N LYS A 456 11.75 -19.92 2.12
CA LYS A 456 11.84 -20.88 1.01
C LYS A 456 10.96 -22.10 1.25
N SER A 457 10.95 -22.62 2.46
CA SER A 457 10.13 -23.78 2.83
C SER A 457 8.63 -23.48 2.75
N ALA A 458 8.24 -22.24 3.03
CA ALA A 458 6.84 -21.78 2.97
C ALA A 458 6.24 -21.83 1.55
N ARG A 459 7.06 -21.76 0.49
CA ARG A 459 6.59 -21.84 -0.91
C ARG A 459 5.75 -23.09 -1.18
N GLY A 460 6.06 -24.20 -0.54
CA GLY A 460 5.31 -25.45 -0.69
C GLY A 460 3.90 -25.46 -0.09
N SER A 461 3.53 -24.42 0.66
CA SER A 461 2.26 -24.30 1.37
C SER A 461 1.57 -22.94 1.15
N TYR A 462 1.96 -22.19 0.14
CA TYR A 462 1.33 -20.91 -0.16
C TYR A 462 -0.18 -21.07 -0.43
N THR A 463 -0.96 -20.18 0.16
CA THR A 463 -2.37 -19.98 -0.22
C THR A 463 -2.46 -19.41 -1.63
N THR A 464 -3.65 -19.41 -2.21
CA THR A 464 -3.86 -18.80 -3.54
C THR A 464 -3.45 -17.31 -3.55
N ALA A 465 -3.76 -16.57 -2.49
CA ALA A 465 -3.37 -15.17 -2.37
C ALA A 465 -1.85 -14.99 -2.32
N GLN A 466 -1.15 -15.80 -1.53
CA GLN A 466 0.30 -15.80 -1.43
C GLN A 466 0.98 -16.16 -2.76
N GLN A 467 0.47 -17.20 -3.46
CA GLN A 467 1.00 -17.58 -4.75
C GLN A 467 0.79 -16.48 -5.79
N THR A 468 -0.38 -15.85 -5.81
CA THR A 468 -0.67 -14.72 -6.71
C THR A 468 0.28 -13.54 -6.44
N ALA A 469 0.50 -13.20 -5.18
CA ALA A 469 1.42 -12.12 -4.81
C ALA A 469 2.87 -12.45 -5.21
N TYR A 470 3.31 -13.70 -4.96
CA TYR A 470 4.61 -14.18 -5.38
C TYR A 470 4.81 -14.06 -6.90
N ASP A 471 3.89 -14.61 -7.70
CA ASP A 471 3.98 -14.63 -9.16
C ASP A 471 3.96 -13.23 -9.77
N SER A 472 3.14 -12.33 -9.21
CA SER A 472 3.08 -10.93 -9.63
C SER A 472 4.37 -10.19 -9.35
N ALA A 473 4.90 -10.30 -8.14
CA ALA A 473 6.17 -9.67 -7.77
C ALA A 473 7.33 -10.27 -8.57
N PHE A 474 7.39 -11.59 -8.70
CA PHE A 474 8.42 -12.28 -9.48
C PHE A 474 8.45 -11.82 -10.95
N THR A 475 7.29 -11.71 -11.58
CA THR A 475 7.18 -11.20 -12.96
C THR A 475 7.69 -9.77 -13.07
N SER A 476 7.36 -8.92 -12.10
CA SER A 476 7.83 -7.53 -12.06
C SER A 476 9.35 -7.47 -11.88
N LEU A 477 9.92 -8.29 -11.00
CA LEU A 477 11.37 -8.38 -10.78
C LEU A 477 12.10 -8.88 -12.02
N GLN A 478 11.55 -9.87 -12.74
CA GLN A 478 12.12 -10.33 -14.00
C GLN A 478 12.11 -9.22 -15.06
N SER A 479 11.04 -8.46 -15.18
CA SER A 479 10.96 -7.34 -16.12
C SER A 479 12.00 -6.26 -15.81
N LEU A 480 12.29 -6.05 -14.52
CA LEU A 480 13.38 -5.19 -14.11
C LEU A 480 14.74 -5.79 -14.50
N ALA A 481 14.96 -7.10 -14.36
CA ALA A 481 16.19 -7.78 -14.73
C ALA A 481 16.43 -7.82 -16.25
N ASP A 482 15.38 -8.02 -17.05
CA ASP A 482 15.46 -8.03 -18.50
C ASP A 482 15.87 -6.65 -19.06
N GLY A 483 15.46 -5.57 -18.40
CA GLY A 483 15.92 -4.22 -18.71
C GLY A 483 17.44 -4.01 -18.54
N ASP A 484 18.11 -4.84 -17.74
CA ASP A 484 19.56 -4.78 -17.52
C ASP A 484 20.36 -5.21 -18.75
N GLU A 485 19.89 -6.17 -19.55
CA GLU A 485 20.61 -6.59 -20.76
C GLU A 485 20.63 -5.44 -21.79
N ASP A 486 19.56 -4.67 -21.88
CA ASP A 486 19.51 -3.49 -22.74
C ASP A 486 20.49 -2.40 -22.29
N VAL A 487 20.64 -2.19 -20.99
CA VAL A 487 21.58 -1.21 -20.42
C VAL A 487 23.03 -1.70 -20.57
N ARG A 488 23.30 -2.99 -20.32
CA ARG A 488 24.62 -3.62 -20.52
C ARG A 488 25.05 -3.65 -21.98
N SER A 489 24.08 -3.74 -22.90
CA SER A 489 24.33 -3.77 -24.35
C SER A 489 24.55 -2.38 -24.94
N GLN A 490 24.22 -1.32 -24.21
CA GLN A 490 24.46 0.04 -24.70
C GLN A 490 25.97 0.32 -24.71
N PRO A 491 26.56 0.63 -25.88
CA PRO A 491 27.99 0.93 -25.93
C PRO A 491 28.26 2.17 -25.10
N LEU A 492 29.26 2.09 -24.20
CA LEU A 492 29.83 3.22 -23.47
C LEU A 492 30.35 4.36 -24.40
N SER A 493 30.18 4.22 -25.72
CA SER A 493 30.66 5.09 -26.77
C SER A 493 29.88 6.39 -26.98
N THR A 494 28.85 6.67 -26.17
CA THR A 494 28.15 7.97 -26.21
C THR A 494 28.76 9.04 -25.32
N PHE A 495 29.85 8.75 -24.60
CA PHE A 495 30.69 9.79 -24.05
C PHE A 495 31.49 10.44 -25.18
N GLU A 496 30.95 11.47 -25.80
CA GLU A 496 31.73 12.36 -26.62
C GLU A 496 32.82 12.99 -25.76
N ALA A 497 34.03 12.50 -25.95
CA ALA A 497 35.20 13.00 -25.28
C ALA A 497 35.39 14.48 -25.68
N ASN A 498 35.15 15.37 -24.76
CA ASN A 498 35.63 16.74 -24.89
C ASN A 498 37.16 16.65 -24.73
N GLU A 499 37.90 16.92 -25.80
CA GLU A 499 39.38 16.75 -25.90
C GLU A 499 40.20 17.47 -24.81
N SER A 500 39.56 18.28 -23.96
CA SER A 500 40.20 18.98 -22.85
C SER A 500 40.20 18.27 -21.50
N ALA A 501 39.71 17.03 -21.41
CA ALA A 501 39.47 16.34 -20.13
C ALA A 501 40.15 14.97 -20.02
N ASP A 502 41.34 14.80 -20.58
CA ASP A 502 42.09 13.51 -20.60
C ASP A 502 42.14 12.75 -19.24
N LYS A 503 42.27 13.49 -18.14
CA LYS A 503 42.31 12.85 -16.79
C LYS A 503 40.94 12.41 -16.28
N THR A 504 39.90 13.10 -16.65
CA THR A 504 38.52 12.79 -16.23
C THR A 504 38.00 11.58 -16.99
N ILE A 505 38.38 11.44 -18.27
CA ILE A 505 38.03 10.28 -19.11
C ILE A 505 38.72 9.02 -18.61
N SER A 506 40.01 9.11 -18.23
CA SER A 506 40.74 8.01 -17.64
C SER A 506 40.10 7.49 -16.35
N PHE A 507 39.64 8.39 -15.49
CA PHE A 507 38.99 8.02 -14.24
C PHE A 507 37.61 7.40 -14.48
N ALA A 508 36.80 7.97 -15.39
CA ALA A 508 35.51 7.41 -15.73
C ALA A 508 35.61 6.02 -16.38
N ASN A 509 36.58 5.82 -17.28
CA ASN A 509 36.86 4.52 -17.88
C ASN A 509 37.38 3.52 -16.84
N TYR A 510 38.20 3.95 -15.90
CA TYR A 510 38.70 3.13 -14.80
C TYR A 510 37.56 2.75 -13.86
N ALA A 511 36.69 3.69 -13.46
CA ALA A 511 35.54 3.43 -12.63
C ALA A 511 34.54 2.48 -13.33
N ALA A 512 34.28 2.67 -14.63
CA ALA A 512 33.42 1.79 -15.40
C ALA A 512 33.98 0.37 -15.53
N ALA A 513 35.29 0.23 -15.73
CA ALA A 513 35.96 -1.08 -15.78
C ALA A 513 35.94 -1.79 -14.42
N LEU A 514 36.08 -1.03 -13.33
CA LEU A 514 36.00 -1.53 -11.96
C LEU A 514 34.58 -2.03 -11.63
N TYR A 515 33.56 -1.27 -12.02
CA TYR A 515 32.16 -1.67 -11.86
C TYR A 515 31.79 -2.90 -12.67
N LEU A 516 32.24 -2.99 -13.93
CA LEU A 516 32.02 -4.16 -14.78
C LEU A 516 32.70 -5.41 -14.21
N ALA A 517 33.97 -5.30 -13.79
CA ALA A 517 34.70 -6.41 -13.18
C ALA A 517 34.05 -6.87 -11.86
N TYR A 518 33.51 -5.96 -11.08
CA TYR A 518 32.81 -6.28 -9.84
C TYR A 518 31.43 -6.93 -10.11
N ALA A 519 30.69 -6.44 -11.09
CA ALA A 519 29.40 -6.99 -11.49
C ALA A 519 29.50 -8.41 -12.08
N ASP A 520 30.59 -8.71 -12.80
CA ASP A 520 30.86 -10.04 -13.36
C ASP A 520 31.46 -11.01 -12.34
N GLY A 521 31.63 -10.60 -11.07
CA GLY A 521 32.22 -11.42 -10.01
C GLY A 521 33.73 -11.72 -10.19
N ASP A 522 34.35 -11.12 -11.17
CA ASP A 522 35.77 -11.31 -11.49
C ASP A 522 36.64 -10.34 -10.68
N ARG A 523 36.72 -10.61 -9.37
CA ARG A 523 37.57 -9.83 -8.45
C ARG A 523 39.07 -9.92 -8.77
N ALA A 524 39.49 -10.92 -9.58
CA ALA A 524 40.90 -11.14 -9.90
C ALA A 524 41.43 -10.12 -10.91
N ASN A 525 40.54 -9.50 -11.70
CA ASN A 525 40.89 -8.52 -12.72
C ASN A 525 40.54 -7.07 -12.33
N CYS A 526 40.09 -6.83 -11.08
CA CYS A 526 39.98 -5.46 -10.58
C CYS A 526 41.36 -4.80 -10.53
N PRO A 527 41.54 -3.61 -11.15
CA PRO A 527 42.80 -2.88 -11.01
C PRO A 527 43.08 -2.61 -9.53
N GLN A 528 44.19 -3.14 -9.05
CA GLN A 528 44.65 -2.90 -7.68
C GLN A 528 45.61 -1.72 -7.79
N ASP A 529 45.12 -0.46 -7.63
CA ASP A 529 45.88 0.77 -7.29
C ASP A 529 45.21 2.03 -7.81
#